data_d0e0e91816ad619d31c6fbd4a3047d23
#
_entry.id   d0e0e91816ad619d31c6fbd4a3047d23
#
_cell.length_a   1.000
_cell.length_b   1.000
_cell.length_c   1.000
_cell.angle_alpha   90.00
_cell.angle_beta   90.00
_cell.angle_gamma   90.00
#
_symmetry.space_group_name_H-M   'P 1'
#
loop_
_entity.id
_entity.type
_entity.pdbx_description
1 polymer ?
#
loop_
_entity_poly.entity_id
_entity_poly.type
_entity_poly.pdbx_seq_one_letter_code
_entity_poly.pdbx_strand_id
1 'polypeptide(L)'
;MEQVQPLWFKSMGDIPWQEYPGHFGGALSTELVGPQQSSAGLIDFRISRYAPMAYVEVHSHSVQYQIYYVLEGEGTLIIGNERRVMKVHDYVLVPPGLSHGISNQGLDALVFFVITTPAVDQAADPGEKQ
;
A
#
# COMPACT_ATOMS: atom_id res chain seq x y z
N MET A 1 31.30 1.18 -16.50
CA MET A 1 30.77 2.31 -15.72
C MET A 1 29.25 2.14 -15.56
N GLU A 2 28.80 2.17 -14.34
CA GLU A 2 27.38 2.07 -14.08
C GLU A 2 26.66 3.35 -14.50
N GLN A 3 25.50 3.20 -15.09
CA GLN A 3 24.64 4.33 -15.39
C GLN A 3 23.81 4.67 -14.17
N VAL A 4 23.72 5.94 -13.87
CA VAL A 4 22.80 6.43 -12.85
C VAL A 4 21.39 6.35 -13.43
N GLN A 5 20.45 5.88 -12.62
CA GLN A 5 19.05 5.85 -13.01
C GLN A 5 18.55 7.28 -13.29
N PRO A 6 17.64 7.45 -14.25
CA PRO A 6 17.04 8.76 -14.49
C PRO A 6 16.33 9.27 -13.24
N LEU A 7 16.38 10.57 -13.04
CA LEU A 7 15.61 11.20 -11.98
C LEU A 7 14.11 10.98 -12.23
N TRP A 8 13.41 10.52 -11.19
CA TRP A 8 11.95 10.38 -11.23
C TRP A 8 11.34 11.48 -10.35
N PHE A 9 10.81 12.50 -11.00
CA PHE A 9 10.19 13.65 -10.34
C PHE A 9 8.80 13.86 -10.92
N LYS A 10 7.77 13.61 -10.10
CA LYS A 10 6.38 13.69 -10.53
C LYS A 10 5.55 14.40 -9.48
N SER A 11 4.42 14.93 -9.90
CA SER A 11 3.37 15.34 -8.97
C SER A 11 2.35 14.22 -8.87
N MET A 12 1.72 14.07 -7.72
CA MET A 12 0.73 13.02 -7.51
C MET A 12 -0.39 13.06 -8.55
N GLY A 13 -0.78 14.26 -8.98
CA GLY A 13 -1.82 14.43 -10.00
C GLY A 13 -1.47 13.90 -11.38
N ASP A 14 -0.19 13.60 -11.64
CA ASP A 14 0.25 13.06 -12.93
C ASP A 14 -0.02 11.56 -13.05
N ILE A 15 -0.35 10.90 -11.96
CA ILE A 15 -0.51 9.45 -11.90
C ILE A 15 -1.97 9.13 -11.62
N PRO A 16 -2.60 8.23 -12.41
CA PRO A 16 -4.00 7.91 -12.20
C PRO A 16 -4.25 7.13 -10.93
N TRP A 17 -5.43 7.32 -10.35
CA TRP A 17 -5.94 6.49 -9.26
C TRP A 17 -6.57 5.24 -9.83
N GLN A 18 -6.35 4.11 -9.17
CA GLN A 18 -6.88 2.82 -9.61
C GLN A 18 -7.35 2.01 -8.41
N GLU A 19 -8.34 1.15 -8.65
CA GLU A 19 -8.74 0.12 -7.70
C GLU A 19 -8.01 -1.17 -8.09
N TYR A 20 -7.00 -1.54 -7.31
CA TYR A 20 -6.17 -2.71 -7.60
C TYR A 20 -6.87 -4.01 -7.21
N PRO A 21 -6.41 -5.17 -7.71
CA PRO A 21 -6.98 -6.46 -7.31
C PRO A 21 -7.04 -6.63 -5.80
N GLY A 22 -8.14 -7.19 -5.31
CA GLY A 22 -8.33 -7.41 -3.88
C GLY A 22 -8.77 -6.19 -3.08
N HIS A 23 -8.98 -5.05 -3.76
CA HIS A 23 -9.45 -3.81 -3.15
C HIS A 23 -10.88 -3.55 -3.57
N PHE A 24 -11.73 -3.09 -2.65
CA PHE A 24 -13.16 -3.00 -2.87
C PHE A 24 -13.78 -1.75 -2.24
N GLY A 25 -14.88 -1.30 -2.84
CA GLY A 25 -15.71 -0.27 -2.26
C GLY A 25 -15.18 1.15 -2.37
N GLY A 26 -14.30 1.40 -3.31
CA GLY A 26 -13.66 2.71 -3.45
C GLY A 26 -12.31 2.76 -2.74
N ALA A 27 -11.62 1.64 -2.66
CA ALA A 27 -10.26 1.56 -2.16
C ALA A 27 -9.30 1.84 -3.29
N LEU A 28 -8.99 3.11 -3.52
CA LEU A 28 -8.17 3.57 -4.63
C LEU A 28 -6.73 3.82 -4.20
N SER A 29 -5.80 3.60 -5.12
CA SER A 29 -4.39 3.90 -4.91
C SER A 29 -3.77 4.52 -6.14
N THR A 30 -2.77 5.37 -5.91
CA THR A 30 -1.89 5.91 -6.94
C THR A 30 -0.49 5.35 -6.69
N GLU A 31 0.05 4.64 -7.67
CA GLU A 31 1.42 4.12 -7.59
C GLU A 31 2.39 5.23 -7.94
N LEU A 32 2.99 5.83 -6.92
CA LEU A 32 3.91 6.94 -7.09
C LEU A 32 5.28 6.47 -7.57
N VAL A 33 5.76 5.35 -7.05
CA VAL A 33 6.98 4.69 -7.49
C VAL A 33 6.68 3.21 -7.59
N GLY A 34 6.85 2.65 -8.77
CA GLY A 34 6.68 1.23 -9.01
C GLY A 34 8.01 0.51 -9.20
N PRO A 35 7.95 -0.80 -9.46
CA PRO A 35 9.18 -1.59 -9.59
C PRO A 35 10.08 -1.16 -10.75
N GLN A 36 9.54 -0.47 -11.77
CA GLN A 36 10.33 -0.01 -12.91
C GLN A 36 11.22 1.18 -12.56
N GLN A 37 10.91 1.93 -11.52
CA GLN A 37 11.65 3.13 -11.15
C GLN A 37 12.82 2.85 -10.22
N SER A 38 12.94 1.64 -9.68
CA SER A 38 14.06 1.28 -8.82
C SER A 38 14.80 0.06 -9.37
N SER A 39 16.10 0.04 -9.16
CA SER A 39 16.93 -1.08 -9.57
C SER A 39 16.49 -2.37 -8.88
N ALA A 40 16.39 -3.47 -9.63
CA ALA A 40 15.97 -4.77 -9.10
C ALA A 40 14.56 -4.77 -8.49
N GLY A 41 13.70 -3.80 -8.84
CA GLY A 41 12.34 -3.77 -8.32
C GLY A 41 12.28 -3.64 -6.81
N LEU A 42 13.09 -2.76 -6.23
CA LEU A 42 13.23 -2.68 -4.78
C LEU A 42 12.06 -2.00 -4.08
N ILE A 43 11.45 -1.01 -4.73
CA ILE A 43 10.50 -0.12 -4.05
C ILE A 43 9.17 -0.10 -4.78
N ASP A 44 8.08 -0.21 -4.03
CA ASP A 44 6.75 0.20 -4.45
C ASP A 44 6.26 1.20 -3.41
N PHE A 45 5.87 2.39 -3.86
CA PHE A 45 5.40 3.45 -3.00
C PHE A 45 4.10 3.99 -3.54
N ARG A 46 3.04 3.85 -2.75
CA ARG A 46 1.69 4.27 -3.12
C ARG A 46 1.11 5.19 -2.08
N ILE A 47 0.20 6.06 -2.54
CA ILE A 47 -0.75 6.73 -1.67
C ILE A 47 -2.12 6.12 -1.96
N SER A 48 -2.84 5.78 -0.90
CA SER A 48 -4.15 5.14 -0.98
C SER A 48 -5.20 6.03 -0.37
N ARG A 49 -6.39 6.03 -0.98
CA ARG A 49 -7.54 6.77 -0.49
C ARG A 49 -8.73 5.84 -0.50
N TYR A 50 -9.22 5.54 0.69
CA TYR A 50 -10.35 4.63 0.88
C TYR A 50 -11.58 5.42 1.27
N ALA A 51 -12.64 5.28 0.47
CA ALA A 51 -13.96 5.79 0.84
C ALA A 51 -14.46 5.06 2.09
N PRO A 52 -15.45 5.62 2.82
CA PRO A 52 -16.08 4.88 3.91
C PRO A 52 -16.51 3.48 3.46
N MET A 53 -16.25 2.48 4.26
CA MET A 53 -16.51 1.05 4.02
C MET A 53 -15.60 0.37 2.99
N ALA A 54 -14.70 1.10 2.34
CA ALA A 54 -13.73 0.50 1.44
C ALA A 54 -12.68 -0.31 2.21
N TYR A 55 -12.14 -1.32 1.58
CA TYR A 55 -11.18 -2.21 2.22
C TYR A 55 -10.32 -2.95 1.21
N VAL A 56 -9.20 -3.49 1.69
CA VAL A 56 -8.43 -4.50 1.01
C VAL A 56 -8.66 -5.84 1.70
N GLU A 57 -8.74 -6.92 0.92
CA GLU A 57 -8.86 -8.27 1.49
C GLU A 57 -7.68 -8.59 2.39
N VAL A 58 -7.96 -9.32 3.48
CA VAL A 58 -6.90 -9.83 4.34
C VAL A 58 -6.03 -10.77 3.54
N HIS A 59 -4.72 -10.54 3.61
CA HIS A 59 -3.73 -11.26 2.80
C HIS A 59 -2.39 -11.27 3.54
N SER A 60 -1.45 -12.04 3.02
CA SER A 60 -0.08 -12.04 3.50
C SER A 60 0.87 -12.08 2.31
N HIS A 61 2.10 -11.66 2.54
CA HIS A 61 3.15 -11.68 1.54
C HIS A 61 4.26 -12.64 1.96
N SER A 62 4.91 -13.26 0.98
CA SER A 62 5.94 -14.25 1.26
C SER A 62 7.26 -13.63 1.68
N VAL A 63 7.66 -12.52 1.03
CA VAL A 63 8.96 -11.89 1.28
C VAL A 63 8.88 -10.39 1.51
N GLN A 64 7.75 -9.76 1.20
CA GLN A 64 7.61 -8.31 1.28
C GLN A 64 7.39 -7.84 2.70
N TYR A 65 8.02 -6.71 3.02
CA TYR A 65 7.62 -5.84 4.13
C TYR A 65 6.72 -4.74 3.60
N GLN A 66 5.75 -4.33 4.39
CA GLN A 66 4.92 -3.17 4.08
C GLN A 66 4.89 -2.20 5.25
N ILE A 67 4.85 -0.92 4.92
CA ILE A 67 4.62 0.13 5.90
C ILE A 67 3.34 0.85 5.49
N TYR A 68 2.42 0.99 6.44
CA TYR A 68 1.25 1.86 6.31
C TYR A 68 1.45 3.07 7.21
N TYR A 69 1.23 4.25 6.68
CA TYR A 69 1.33 5.50 7.43
C TYR A 69 0.10 6.34 7.14
N VAL A 70 -0.72 6.62 8.16
CA VAL A 70 -2.00 7.32 7.99
C VAL A 70 -1.78 8.83 7.92
N LEU A 71 -2.36 9.45 6.89
CA LEU A 71 -2.30 10.89 6.65
C LEU A 71 -3.61 11.59 7.01
N GLU A 72 -4.75 10.96 6.74
CA GLU A 72 -6.08 11.53 7.00
C GLU A 72 -7.03 10.42 7.39
N GLY A 73 -7.98 10.76 8.25
CA GLY A 73 -9.01 9.81 8.68
C GLY A 73 -8.50 8.77 9.68
N GLU A 74 -9.21 7.67 9.77
CA GLU A 74 -8.86 6.55 10.62
C GLU A 74 -8.97 5.24 9.83
N GLY A 75 -8.02 4.34 10.02
CA GLY A 75 -8.05 3.02 9.43
C GLY A 75 -8.25 1.95 10.48
N THR A 76 -8.99 0.91 10.14
CA THR A 76 -9.08 -0.29 10.96
C THR A 76 -8.14 -1.33 10.38
N LEU A 77 -7.07 -1.58 11.11
CA LEU A 77 -6.03 -2.53 10.73
C LEU A 77 -6.37 -3.90 11.32
N ILE A 78 -6.34 -4.91 10.47
CA ILE A 78 -6.47 -6.31 10.88
C ILE A 78 -5.08 -6.91 10.81
N ILE A 79 -4.56 -7.38 11.94
CA ILE A 79 -3.24 -8.01 12.01
C ILE A 79 -3.41 -9.34 12.73
N GLY A 80 -3.22 -10.44 11.99
CA GLY A 80 -3.47 -11.76 12.56
C GLY A 80 -4.90 -11.85 13.09
N ASN A 81 -5.04 -12.05 14.40
CA ASN A 81 -6.34 -12.11 15.08
C ASN A 81 -6.73 -10.80 15.75
N GLU A 82 -5.92 -9.76 15.61
CA GLU A 82 -6.16 -8.49 16.29
C GLU A 82 -6.72 -7.45 15.34
N ARG A 83 -7.47 -6.51 15.90
CA ARG A 83 -7.91 -5.30 15.23
C ARG A 83 -7.36 -4.11 15.97
N ARG A 84 -6.85 -3.14 15.23
CA ARG A 84 -6.34 -1.89 15.81
C ARG A 84 -6.80 -0.72 14.96
N VAL A 85 -7.17 0.37 15.62
CA VAL A 85 -7.49 1.61 14.93
C VAL A 85 -6.20 2.40 14.75
N MET A 86 -5.92 2.77 13.50
CA MET A 86 -4.80 3.64 13.14
C MET A 86 -5.35 5.05 12.93
N LYS A 87 -4.78 6.01 13.64
CA LYS A 87 -5.12 7.43 13.53
C LYS A 87 -4.05 8.16 12.74
N VAL A 88 -4.32 9.42 12.44
CA VAL A 88 -3.36 10.28 11.73
C VAL A 88 -1.99 10.20 12.38
N HIS A 89 -0.97 9.97 11.57
CA HIS A 89 0.44 9.79 11.95
C HIS A 89 0.77 8.48 12.66
N ASP A 90 -0.18 7.59 12.83
CA ASP A 90 0.17 6.22 13.21
C ASP A 90 0.73 5.48 11.99
N TYR A 91 1.67 4.61 12.26
CA TYR A 91 2.23 3.75 11.21
C TYR A 91 2.52 2.36 11.76
N VAL A 92 2.63 1.42 10.84
CA VAL A 92 2.88 0.02 11.17
C VAL A 92 3.84 -0.58 10.15
N LEU A 93 4.75 -1.40 10.62
CA LEU A 93 5.58 -2.26 9.77
C LEU A 93 5.00 -3.67 9.82
N VAL A 94 4.58 -4.16 8.67
CA VAL A 94 4.04 -5.51 8.52
C VAL A 94 5.12 -6.39 7.92
N PRO A 95 5.62 -7.39 8.66
CA PRO A 95 6.64 -8.30 8.14
C PRO A 95 6.03 -9.37 7.22
N PRO A 96 6.87 -10.06 6.45
CA PRO A 96 6.41 -11.18 5.64
C PRO A 96 5.71 -12.26 6.47
N GLY A 97 4.74 -12.91 5.88
CA GLY A 97 4.01 -14.02 6.50
C GLY A 97 2.90 -13.62 7.43
N LEU A 98 2.82 -12.36 7.82
CA LEU A 98 1.78 -11.90 8.74
C LEU A 98 0.53 -11.52 7.96
N SER A 99 -0.58 -12.17 8.28
CA SER A 99 -1.89 -11.88 7.70
C SER A 99 -2.36 -10.50 8.12
N HIS A 100 -2.78 -9.67 7.15
CA HIS A 100 -3.17 -8.30 7.44
C HIS A 100 -4.12 -7.74 6.39
N GLY A 101 -4.82 -6.69 6.78
CA GLY A 101 -5.68 -5.90 5.90
C GLY A 101 -6.01 -4.59 6.58
N ILE A 102 -6.53 -3.65 5.80
CA ILE A 102 -6.96 -2.36 6.32
C ILE A 102 -8.29 -1.98 5.69
N SER A 103 -9.17 -1.37 6.48
CA SER A 103 -10.47 -0.92 6.02
C SER A 103 -10.78 0.46 6.58
N ASN A 104 -11.68 1.16 5.92
CA ASN A 104 -12.19 2.42 6.42
C ASN A 104 -13.57 2.20 7.05
N GLN A 105 -13.62 2.15 8.36
CA GLN A 105 -14.87 2.02 9.12
C GLN A 105 -15.39 3.38 9.61
N GLY A 106 -14.70 4.45 9.27
CA GLY A 106 -15.09 5.81 9.65
C GLY A 106 -16.07 6.45 8.68
N LEU A 107 -16.36 7.72 8.93
CA LEU A 107 -17.30 8.51 8.13
C LEU A 107 -16.59 9.36 7.06
N ASP A 108 -15.31 9.60 7.22
CA ASP A 108 -14.50 10.40 6.31
C ASP A 108 -13.53 9.52 5.54
N ALA A 109 -12.97 10.05 4.47
CA ALA A 109 -11.97 9.34 3.70
C ALA A 109 -10.75 8.99 4.55
N LEU A 110 -10.21 7.82 4.34
CA LEU A 110 -8.94 7.37 4.90
C LEU A 110 -7.86 7.54 3.84
N VAL A 111 -6.80 8.27 4.16
CA VAL A 111 -5.66 8.46 3.26
C VAL A 111 -4.40 8.01 3.97
N PHE A 112 -3.61 7.18 3.29
CA PHE A 112 -2.40 6.63 3.88
C PHE A 112 -1.38 6.28 2.82
N PHE A 113 -0.10 6.30 3.22
CA PHE A 113 0.98 5.78 2.39
C PHE A 113 1.10 4.26 2.55
N VAL A 114 1.48 3.60 1.46
CA VAL A 114 1.87 2.19 1.48
C VAL A 114 3.25 2.08 0.83
N ILE A 115 4.21 1.63 1.60
CA ILE A 115 5.56 1.37 1.10
C ILE A 115 5.79 -0.13 1.17
N THR A 116 6.19 -0.73 0.04
CA THR A 116 6.41 -2.16 -0.07
C THR A 116 7.82 -2.42 -0.58
N THR A 117 8.56 -3.28 0.09
CA THR A 117 9.90 -3.65 -0.34
C THR A 117 10.18 -5.13 -0.01
N PRO A 118 10.69 -5.91 -0.97
CA PRO A 118 10.82 -5.59 -2.40
C PRO A 118 9.46 -5.35 -3.05
N ALA A 119 9.46 -4.70 -4.21
CA ALA A 119 8.22 -4.30 -4.87
C ALA A 119 7.40 -5.46 -5.39
N VAL A 120 7.99 -6.64 -5.56
CA VAL A 120 7.32 -7.85 -6.03
C VAL A 120 7.52 -8.94 -4.98
N ASP A 121 6.44 -9.61 -4.58
CA ASP A 121 6.51 -10.56 -3.48
C ASP A 121 7.30 -11.82 -3.86
N GLN A 122 6.96 -12.41 -4.96
CA GLN A 122 7.71 -13.51 -5.53
C GLN A 122 7.71 -13.35 -7.02
N ALA A 123 8.61 -14.06 -7.69
CA ALA A 123 8.82 -13.88 -9.11
C ALA A 123 7.57 -14.08 -9.97
N ALA A 124 6.48 -14.53 -9.47
CA ALA A 124 5.31 -14.86 -10.26
C ALA A 124 4.01 -14.75 -9.48
N ASP A 125 3.76 -13.63 -8.85
CA ASP A 125 2.49 -13.43 -8.16
C ASP A 125 1.69 -12.32 -8.83
N PRO A 126 1.00 -12.61 -9.97
CA PRO A 126 0.33 -11.58 -10.74
C PRO A 126 -0.95 -11.04 -10.07
N GLY A 127 -1.42 -11.66 -9.04
CA GLY A 127 -2.62 -11.21 -8.32
C GLY A 127 -2.31 -10.54 -7.00
N GLU A 128 -1.09 -10.08 -6.80
CA GLU A 128 -0.67 -9.50 -5.53
C GLU A 128 -1.49 -8.29 -5.13
N LYS A 129 -1.82 -8.22 -3.85
CA LYS A 129 -2.64 -7.16 -3.25
C LYS A 129 -1.80 -6.26 -2.36
N GLN A 130 -2.26 -5.02 -2.21
CA GLN A 130 -1.60 -4.02 -1.39
C GLN A 130 -2.38 -3.70 -0.13
#